data_ecf8cf5bdec28a8d0f32bf5f821e1dad
#
_entry.id   ecf8cf5bdec28a8d0f32bf5f821e1dad
#
_cell.length_a   1.000
_cell.length_b   1.000
_cell.length_c   1.000
_cell.angle_alpha   90.00
_cell.angle_beta   90.00
_cell.angle_gamma   90.00
#
_symmetry.space_group_name_H-M   'P 1'
#
loop_
_entity.id
_entity.type
_entity.pdbx_description
1 polymer ?
#
loop_
_entity_poly.entity_id
_entity_poly.type
_entity_poly.pdbx_seq_one_letter_code
_entity_poly.pdbx_strand_id
1 'polypeptide(L)'
;ASSLQRTDEVTRKIDNILSKEKDIECYTTINGFSLLTGSYLPSNAFIFVTLKEWGERPEMTAKQLASKLNKIFGAEITNATVMAFGPPAIQGLGASAGFSMMLQDRAGNTPQYLEQQTKAFIAAAQKRPEIKRIYTTYNAGSPQVKLEIDNEKAMKLGVSVSTVTEALGTFLGANYVNDFNRFGRQYKVFLQAEGQDRLNPDALQQIY
;
A
#
# COMPACT_ATOMS: atom_id res chain seq x y z
N ALA A 1 -1.15 1.43 11.99
CA ALA A 1 -0.34 0.53 11.14
C ALA A 1 -0.75 -0.90 11.41
N SER A 2 -0.82 -1.73 10.37
CA SER A 2 -1.11 -3.16 10.46
C SER A 2 0.13 -3.96 10.06
N SER A 3 0.36 -5.10 10.70
CA SER A 3 1.38 -6.04 10.25
C SER A 3 0.92 -6.74 8.97
N LEU A 4 1.88 -7.34 8.24
CA LEU A 4 1.57 -8.11 7.04
C LEU A 4 0.63 -9.30 7.35
N GLN A 5 0.79 -9.94 8.52
CA GLN A 5 -0.07 -11.03 8.97
C GLN A 5 -1.53 -10.60 9.14
N ARG A 6 -1.76 -9.42 9.76
CA ARG A 6 -3.12 -8.88 9.88
C ARG A 6 -3.71 -8.49 8.52
N THR A 7 -2.88 -8.01 7.61
CA THR A 7 -3.32 -7.72 6.24
C THR A 7 -3.71 -9.01 5.53
N ASP A 8 -2.93 -10.09 5.69
CA ASP A 8 -3.24 -11.42 5.14
C ASP A 8 -4.55 -12.00 5.70
N GLU A 9 -4.83 -11.83 7.00
CA GLU A 9 -6.11 -12.23 7.59
C GLU A 9 -7.31 -11.52 6.94
N VAL A 10 -7.14 -10.24 6.62
CA VAL A 10 -8.19 -9.46 5.93
C VAL A 10 -8.34 -9.91 4.48
N THR A 11 -7.24 -10.09 3.76
CA THR A 11 -7.29 -10.53 2.37
C THR A 11 -7.87 -11.93 2.24
N ARG A 12 -7.63 -12.85 3.15
CA ARG A 12 -8.30 -14.16 3.20
C ARG A 12 -9.82 -14.06 3.34
N LYS A 13 -10.33 -13.07 4.10
CA LYS A 13 -11.77 -12.81 4.14
C LYS A 13 -12.29 -12.30 2.81
N ILE A 14 -11.53 -11.41 2.16
CA ILE A 14 -11.88 -10.93 0.81
C ILE A 14 -11.88 -12.10 -0.18
N ASP A 15 -10.86 -12.96 -0.15
CA ASP A 15 -10.76 -14.14 -1.01
C ASP A 15 -11.98 -15.05 -0.85
N ASN A 16 -12.46 -15.26 0.38
CA ASN A 16 -13.68 -16.02 0.65
C ASN A 16 -14.96 -15.36 0.08
N ILE A 17 -14.99 -14.04 -0.02
CA ILE A 17 -16.09 -13.32 -0.67
C ILE A 17 -16.00 -13.46 -2.19
N LEU A 18 -14.80 -13.22 -2.74
CA LEU A 18 -14.57 -13.26 -4.19
C LEU A 18 -14.78 -14.67 -4.77
N SER A 19 -14.38 -15.72 -4.05
CA SER A 19 -14.55 -17.12 -4.49
C SER A 19 -16.01 -17.55 -4.64
N LYS A 20 -16.95 -16.85 -4.00
CA LYS A 20 -18.39 -17.12 -4.11
C LYS A 20 -19.04 -16.37 -5.27
N GLU A 21 -18.34 -15.45 -5.90
CA GLU A 21 -18.88 -14.64 -7.00
C GLU A 21 -18.75 -15.38 -8.33
N LYS A 22 -19.88 -15.79 -8.90
CA LYS A 22 -19.96 -16.57 -10.14
C LYS A 22 -19.40 -15.86 -11.38
N ASP A 23 -19.36 -14.52 -11.35
CA ASP A 23 -18.95 -13.66 -12.48
C ASP A 23 -17.44 -13.39 -12.48
N ILE A 24 -16.70 -13.89 -11.49
CA ILE A 24 -15.25 -13.83 -11.40
C ILE A 24 -14.64 -15.10 -11.98
N GLU A 25 -13.65 -14.94 -12.85
CA GLU A 25 -12.87 -16.04 -13.41
C GLU A 25 -11.71 -16.42 -12.49
N CYS A 26 -10.89 -15.41 -12.16
CA CYS A 26 -9.78 -15.58 -11.23
C CYS A 26 -9.45 -14.26 -10.54
N TYR A 27 -8.69 -14.34 -9.46
CA TYR A 27 -8.14 -13.17 -8.79
C TYR A 27 -6.73 -13.47 -8.27
N THR A 28 -5.93 -12.41 -8.14
CA THR A 28 -4.57 -12.48 -7.61
C THR A 28 -4.40 -11.45 -6.51
N THR A 29 -4.07 -11.91 -5.33
CA THR A 29 -3.87 -11.07 -4.13
C THR A 29 -2.39 -10.79 -3.92
N ILE A 30 -2.03 -9.53 -3.76
CA ILE A 30 -0.67 -9.05 -3.45
C ILE A 30 -0.71 -8.33 -2.11
N ASN A 31 -0.25 -8.99 -1.07
CA ASN A 31 -0.12 -8.40 0.26
C ASN A 31 1.14 -7.54 0.37
N GLY A 32 1.06 -6.45 1.10
CA GLY A 32 2.19 -5.54 1.32
C GLY A 32 2.46 -4.56 0.19
N PHE A 33 1.56 -4.42 -0.79
CA PHE A 33 1.73 -3.52 -1.93
C PHE A 33 0.50 -2.65 -2.16
N SER A 34 0.72 -1.39 -2.48
CA SER A 34 -0.31 -0.43 -2.90
C SER A 34 -0.06 0.00 -4.35
N LEU A 35 -0.93 -0.42 -5.26
CA LEU A 35 -0.87 0.03 -6.66
C LEU A 35 -1.14 1.54 -6.78
N LEU A 36 -1.97 2.11 -5.91
CA LEU A 36 -2.35 3.54 -5.97
C LEU A 36 -1.18 4.47 -5.65
N THR A 37 -0.30 4.05 -4.74
CA THR A 37 0.87 4.84 -4.31
C THR A 37 2.18 4.30 -4.88
N GLY A 38 2.16 3.12 -5.49
CA GLY A 38 3.37 2.42 -5.97
C GLY A 38 4.32 2.01 -4.85
N SER A 39 3.84 1.92 -3.61
CA SER A 39 4.69 1.72 -2.43
C SER A 39 4.45 0.36 -1.76
N TYR A 40 5.49 -0.14 -1.11
CA TYR A 40 5.43 -1.35 -0.29
C TYR A 40 5.14 -0.97 1.15
N LEU A 41 3.94 -1.34 1.63
CA LEU A 41 3.47 -1.06 2.99
C LEU A 41 2.78 -2.31 3.56
N PRO A 42 3.21 -2.85 4.70
CA PRO A 42 2.64 -4.07 5.28
C PRO A 42 1.13 -3.98 5.53
N SER A 43 0.62 -2.77 5.73
CA SER A 43 -0.80 -2.50 5.99
C SER A 43 -1.67 -2.45 4.73
N ASN A 44 -1.08 -2.59 3.54
CA ASN A 44 -1.80 -2.47 2.28
C ASN A 44 -1.81 -3.81 1.54
N ALA A 45 -2.85 -4.01 0.75
CA ALA A 45 -2.93 -5.10 -0.21
C ALA A 45 -3.61 -4.62 -1.49
N PHE A 46 -3.30 -5.26 -2.59
CA PHE A 46 -3.94 -5.04 -3.87
C PHE A 46 -4.39 -6.36 -4.49
N ILE A 47 -5.61 -6.39 -5.02
CA ILE A 47 -6.19 -7.59 -5.61
C ILE A 47 -6.58 -7.28 -7.05
N PHE A 48 -6.01 -8.02 -7.98
CA PHE A 48 -6.46 -8.04 -9.36
C PHE A 48 -7.59 -9.04 -9.49
N VAL A 49 -8.72 -8.63 -10.05
CA VAL A 49 -9.89 -9.49 -10.26
C VAL A 49 -10.16 -9.55 -11.76
N THR A 50 -10.04 -10.72 -12.33
CA THR A 50 -10.39 -11.01 -13.72
C THR A 50 -11.83 -11.51 -13.76
N LEU A 51 -12.63 -10.89 -14.59
CA LEU A 51 -14.03 -11.28 -14.77
C LEU A 51 -14.16 -12.26 -15.92
N LYS A 52 -15.15 -13.13 -15.86
CA LYS A 52 -15.53 -14.01 -16.97
C LYS A 52 -15.86 -13.21 -18.24
N GLU A 53 -15.85 -13.85 -19.36
CA GLU A 53 -16.20 -13.24 -20.63
C GLU A 53 -17.62 -12.63 -20.63
N TRP A 54 -17.83 -11.62 -21.46
CA TRP A 54 -19.12 -10.89 -21.52
C TRP A 54 -20.31 -11.83 -21.80
N GLY A 55 -20.08 -12.85 -22.64
CA GLY A 55 -21.11 -13.86 -22.96
C GLY A 55 -21.55 -14.71 -21.77
N GLU A 56 -20.67 -14.93 -20.80
CA GLU A 56 -20.95 -15.74 -19.61
C GLU A 56 -21.53 -14.92 -18.45
N ARG A 57 -21.50 -13.58 -18.53
CA ARG A 57 -22.08 -12.69 -17.52
C ARG A 57 -22.95 -11.57 -18.15
N PRO A 58 -23.99 -11.91 -18.91
CA PRO A 58 -24.78 -10.92 -19.66
C PRO A 58 -25.49 -9.89 -18.76
N GLU A 59 -25.80 -10.27 -17.52
CA GLU A 59 -26.53 -9.43 -16.58
C GLU A 59 -25.62 -8.61 -15.65
N MET A 60 -24.30 -8.89 -15.61
CA MET A 60 -23.37 -8.29 -14.65
C MET A 60 -22.23 -7.54 -15.33
N THR A 61 -22.28 -6.23 -15.30
CA THR A 61 -21.17 -5.39 -15.75
C THR A 61 -20.11 -5.24 -14.66
N ALA A 62 -18.86 -4.93 -15.05
CA ALA A 62 -17.77 -4.69 -14.09
C ALA A 62 -18.13 -3.60 -13.06
N LYS A 63 -18.85 -2.56 -13.49
CA LYS A 63 -19.29 -1.47 -12.60
C LYS A 63 -20.35 -1.93 -11.59
N GLN A 64 -21.28 -2.78 -12.01
CA GLN A 64 -22.30 -3.34 -11.12
C GLN A 64 -21.65 -4.29 -10.11
N LEU A 65 -20.74 -5.15 -10.55
CA LEU A 65 -19.99 -6.05 -9.65
C LEU A 65 -19.16 -5.26 -8.64
N ALA A 66 -18.41 -4.26 -9.07
CA ALA A 66 -17.65 -3.39 -8.16
C ALA A 66 -18.57 -2.71 -7.13
N SER A 67 -19.76 -2.24 -7.54
CA SER A 67 -20.75 -1.67 -6.63
C SER A 67 -21.29 -2.69 -5.62
N LYS A 68 -21.59 -3.92 -6.07
CA LYS A 68 -22.01 -5.03 -5.23
C LYS A 68 -20.95 -5.40 -4.21
N LEU A 69 -19.70 -5.61 -4.66
CA LEU A 69 -18.57 -5.93 -3.80
C LEU A 69 -18.31 -4.85 -2.74
N ASN A 70 -18.37 -3.57 -3.11
CA ASN A 70 -18.22 -2.47 -2.16
C ASN A 70 -19.27 -2.49 -1.04
N LYS A 71 -20.50 -2.90 -1.33
CA LYS A 71 -21.55 -3.06 -0.30
C LYS A 71 -21.23 -4.22 0.64
N ILE A 72 -20.81 -5.37 0.08
CA ILE A 72 -20.44 -6.56 0.86
C ILE A 72 -19.22 -6.26 1.75
N PHE A 73 -18.17 -5.65 1.18
CA PHE A 73 -16.96 -5.30 1.94
C PHE A 73 -17.27 -4.32 3.08
N GLY A 74 -18.14 -3.33 2.83
CA GLY A 74 -18.54 -2.39 3.87
C GLY A 74 -19.36 -3.02 5.01
N ALA A 75 -20.07 -4.12 4.74
CA ALA A 75 -20.85 -4.83 5.75
C ALA A 75 -20.01 -5.87 6.52
N GLU A 76 -19.14 -6.62 5.82
CA GLU A 76 -18.43 -7.77 6.38
C GLU A 76 -17.02 -7.47 6.88
N ILE A 77 -16.37 -6.41 6.37
CA ILE A 77 -14.98 -6.07 6.70
C ILE A 77 -14.95 -4.74 7.46
N THR A 78 -14.94 -4.83 8.78
CA THR A 78 -14.96 -3.66 9.67
C THR A 78 -13.57 -3.18 10.11
N ASN A 79 -12.56 -4.04 9.98
CA ASN A 79 -11.18 -3.79 10.46
C ASN A 79 -10.22 -3.28 9.36
N ALA A 80 -10.73 -3.06 8.15
CA ALA A 80 -9.98 -2.50 7.04
C ALA A 80 -10.89 -1.68 6.11
N THR A 81 -10.30 -0.75 5.37
CA THR A 81 -10.99 -0.06 4.28
C THR A 81 -10.73 -0.82 2.98
N VAL A 82 -11.76 -1.40 2.41
CA VAL A 82 -11.68 -2.16 1.16
C VAL A 82 -12.51 -1.46 0.09
N MET A 83 -11.93 -1.29 -1.08
CA MET A 83 -12.61 -0.64 -2.22
C MET A 83 -12.40 -1.44 -3.50
N ALA A 84 -13.50 -1.78 -4.17
CA ALA A 84 -13.49 -2.31 -5.52
C ALA A 84 -13.74 -1.17 -6.54
N PHE A 85 -12.90 -1.08 -7.56
CA PHE A 85 -13.02 -0.11 -8.65
C PHE A 85 -12.54 -0.74 -9.96
N GLY A 86 -13.07 -0.24 -11.06
CA GLY A 86 -12.63 -0.66 -12.40
C GLY A 86 -11.36 0.08 -12.84
N PRO A 87 -10.70 -0.42 -13.89
CA PRO A 87 -9.58 0.29 -14.51
C PRO A 87 -10.01 1.65 -15.04
N PRO A 88 -9.07 2.60 -15.23
CA PRO A 88 -9.37 3.89 -15.85
C PRO A 88 -9.88 3.69 -17.29
N ALA A 89 -10.73 4.61 -17.74
CA ALA A 89 -11.28 4.55 -19.10
C ALA A 89 -10.21 4.64 -20.19
N ILE A 90 -9.08 5.26 -19.87
CA ILE A 90 -7.90 5.37 -20.75
C ILE A 90 -6.71 4.76 -20.02
N GLN A 91 -6.13 3.71 -20.59
CA GLN A 91 -4.94 3.08 -20.03
C GLN A 91 -3.76 4.07 -20.03
N GLY A 92 -3.03 4.11 -18.91
CA GLY A 92 -1.90 5.02 -18.73
C GLY A 92 -2.27 6.40 -18.17
N LEU A 93 -3.54 6.74 -18.06
CA LEU A 93 -4.01 8.00 -17.49
C LEU A 93 -4.45 7.84 -16.02
N GLY A 94 -3.53 7.43 -15.15
CA GLY A 94 -3.76 7.20 -13.73
C GLY A 94 -4.23 5.78 -13.39
N ALA A 95 -4.35 5.49 -12.10
CA ALA A 95 -4.76 4.18 -11.58
C ALA A 95 -6.28 3.99 -11.51
N SER A 96 -7.05 5.06 -11.56
CA SER A 96 -8.53 5.04 -11.56
C SER A 96 -9.08 6.24 -12.33
N ALA A 97 -10.34 6.16 -12.76
CA ALA A 97 -11.03 7.30 -13.39
C ALA A 97 -11.24 8.43 -12.38
N GLY A 98 -11.05 9.68 -12.82
CA GLY A 98 -11.24 10.88 -12.00
C GLY A 98 -10.05 11.82 -12.06
N PHE A 99 -9.89 12.61 -11.00
CA PHE A 99 -8.72 13.49 -10.82
C PHE A 99 -8.04 13.17 -9.49
N SER A 100 -6.75 13.45 -9.41
CA SER A 100 -5.99 13.44 -8.16
C SER A 100 -5.48 14.83 -7.85
N MET A 101 -5.44 15.15 -6.55
CA MET A 101 -4.90 16.41 -6.07
C MET A 101 -4.02 16.18 -4.84
N MET A 102 -3.08 17.07 -4.64
CA MET A 102 -2.21 17.07 -3.47
C MET A 102 -2.67 18.16 -2.51
N LEU A 103 -3.03 17.78 -1.28
CA LEU A 103 -3.25 18.70 -0.18
C LEU A 103 -1.93 18.84 0.59
N GLN A 104 -1.38 20.04 0.62
CA GLN A 104 -0.09 20.32 1.23
C GLN A 104 -0.23 21.27 2.42
N ASP A 105 0.34 20.92 3.54
CA ASP A 105 0.59 21.85 4.64
C ASP A 105 1.89 22.60 4.37
N ARG A 106 1.80 23.93 4.25
CA ARG A 106 2.94 24.83 4.01
C ARG A 106 3.39 25.57 5.27
N ALA A 107 2.65 25.41 6.37
CA ALA A 107 2.94 26.08 7.63
C ALA A 107 3.79 25.21 8.58
N GLY A 108 4.07 23.94 8.22
CA GLY A 108 4.87 23.04 9.04
C GLY A 108 4.13 22.54 10.29
N ASN A 109 2.83 22.42 10.21
CA ASN A 109 2.00 21.85 11.29
C ASN A 109 2.26 20.33 11.47
N THR A 110 1.60 19.75 12.45
CA THR A 110 1.75 18.33 12.75
C THR A 110 1.07 17.45 11.68
N PRO A 111 1.54 16.20 11.46
CA PRO A 111 0.87 15.24 10.60
C PRO A 111 -0.60 15.03 10.95
N GLN A 112 -0.94 15.06 12.26
CA GLN A 112 -2.31 14.92 12.74
C GLN A 112 -3.20 16.10 12.33
N TYR A 113 -2.63 17.31 12.33
CA TYR A 113 -3.33 18.50 11.81
C TYR A 113 -3.67 18.33 10.34
N LEU A 114 -2.70 17.90 9.51
CA LEU A 114 -2.93 17.66 8.09
C LEU A 114 -4.00 16.58 7.86
N GLU A 115 -4.01 15.52 8.67
CA GLU A 115 -5.05 14.48 8.61
C GLU A 115 -6.43 15.06 8.94
N GLN A 116 -6.53 15.90 9.97
CA GLN A 116 -7.79 16.54 10.35
C GLN A 116 -8.32 17.45 9.23
N GLN A 117 -7.44 18.27 8.62
CA GLN A 117 -7.80 19.13 7.50
C GLN A 117 -8.20 18.30 6.26
N THR A 118 -7.52 17.21 6.00
CA THR A 118 -7.85 16.29 4.91
C THR A 118 -9.25 15.67 5.12
N LYS A 119 -9.56 15.22 6.33
CA LYS A 119 -10.89 14.69 6.66
C LYS A 119 -11.98 15.75 6.52
N ALA A 120 -11.72 16.98 6.97
CA ALA A 120 -12.65 18.09 6.83
C ALA A 120 -12.90 18.45 5.35
N PHE A 121 -11.84 18.48 4.57
CA PHE A 121 -11.93 18.71 3.13
C PHE A 121 -12.76 17.60 2.43
N ILE A 122 -12.49 16.33 2.72
CA ILE A 122 -13.24 15.20 2.17
C ILE A 122 -14.71 15.30 2.54
N ALA A 123 -15.06 15.61 3.78
CA ALA A 123 -16.42 15.76 4.25
C ALA A 123 -17.16 16.93 3.54
N ALA A 124 -16.46 18.02 3.24
CA ALA A 124 -17.01 19.13 2.48
C ALA A 124 -17.19 18.77 0.99
N ALA A 125 -16.20 18.11 0.40
CA ALA A 125 -16.23 17.70 -0.99
C ALA A 125 -17.32 16.66 -1.29
N GLN A 126 -17.59 15.74 -0.37
CA GLN A 126 -18.66 14.74 -0.51
C GLN A 126 -20.06 15.32 -0.56
N LYS A 127 -20.25 16.58 -0.12
CA LYS A 127 -21.52 17.30 -0.24
C LYS A 127 -21.76 17.87 -1.64
N ARG A 128 -20.76 17.85 -2.49
CA ARG A 128 -20.87 18.41 -3.85
C ARG A 128 -21.43 17.35 -4.81
N PRO A 129 -22.47 17.67 -5.59
CA PRO A 129 -23.09 16.71 -6.52
C PRO A 129 -22.16 16.28 -7.66
N GLU A 130 -21.14 17.10 -7.96
CA GLU A 130 -20.15 16.82 -8.99
C GLU A 130 -19.14 15.75 -8.57
N ILE A 131 -18.98 15.52 -7.24
CA ILE A 131 -18.01 14.60 -6.67
C ILE A 131 -18.72 13.36 -6.15
N LYS A 132 -18.66 12.28 -6.90
CA LYS A 132 -19.30 11.00 -6.52
C LYS A 132 -18.54 10.26 -5.42
N ARG A 133 -17.22 10.36 -5.45
CA ARG A 133 -16.33 9.68 -4.49
C ARG A 133 -15.03 10.47 -4.35
N ILE A 134 -14.57 10.60 -3.12
CA ILE A 134 -13.26 11.15 -2.79
C ILE A 134 -12.67 10.32 -1.64
N TYR A 135 -11.40 10.03 -1.70
CA TYR A 135 -10.69 9.29 -0.67
C TYR A 135 -9.23 9.76 -0.57
N THR A 136 -8.58 9.42 0.51
CA THR A 136 -7.15 9.63 0.72
C THR A 136 -6.48 8.36 1.19
N THR A 137 -5.21 8.20 0.85
CA THR A 137 -4.33 7.15 1.40
C THR A 137 -3.51 7.65 2.58
N TYR A 138 -3.60 8.96 2.89
CA TYR A 138 -2.87 9.56 3.98
C TYR A 138 -3.41 9.11 5.35
N ASN A 139 -2.51 8.67 6.21
CA ASN A 139 -2.82 8.24 7.58
C ASN A 139 -1.68 8.68 8.51
N ALA A 140 -1.97 9.65 9.39
CA ALA A 140 -1.01 10.16 10.37
C ALA A 140 -0.85 9.23 11.60
N GLY A 141 -1.72 8.23 11.77
CA GLY A 141 -1.68 7.29 12.88
C GLY A 141 -0.70 6.11 12.67
N SER A 142 0.07 6.09 11.59
CA SER A 142 1.10 5.06 11.38
C SER A 142 2.30 5.35 12.27
N PRO A 143 2.66 4.48 13.24
CA PRO A 143 3.85 4.66 14.05
C PRO A 143 5.09 4.68 13.17
N GLN A 144 5.95 5.66 13.40
CA GLN A 144 7.23 5.79 12.72
C GLN A 144 8.34 5.94 13.75
N VAL A 145 9.49 5.36 13.50
CA VAL A 145 10.71 5.55 14.27
C VAL A 145 11.62 6.47 13.47
N LYS A 146 11.96 7.62 14.05
CA LYS A 146 12.96 8.53 13.48
C LYS A 146 14.34 8.09 13.96
N LEU A 147 15.21 7.77 13.04
CA LEU A 147 16.62 7.51 13.33
C LEU A 147 17.41 8.80 13.22
N GLU A 148 18.16 9.13 14.26
CA GLU A 148 19.08 10.26 14.27
C GLU A 148 20.51 9.72 14.33
N ILE A 149 21.31 10.08 13.32
CA ILE A 149 22.70 9.69 13.23
C ILE A 149 23.55 10.80 13.89
N ASP A 150 24.39 10.40 14.85
CA ASP A 150 25.40 11.30 15.43
C ASP A 150 26.56 11.46 14.43
N ASN A 151 26.46 12.50 13.61
CA ASN A 151 27.41 12.82 12.55
C ASN A 151 28.83 13.10 13.10
N GLU A 152 28.93 13.75 14.28
CA GLU A 152 30.23 14.07 14.88
C GLU A 152 30.94 12.80 15.34
N LYS A 153 30.19 11.88 15.96
CA LYS A 153 30.73 10.59 16.39
C LYS A 153 31.13 9.72 15.20
N ALA A 154 30.32 9.68 14.15
CA ALA A 154 30.64 8.96 12.93
C ALA A 154 31.96 9.46 12.30
N MET A 155 32.11 10.77 12.16
CA MET A 155 33.32 11.37 11.63
C MET A 155 34.56 11.13 12.52
N LYS A 156 34.41 11.21 13.84
CA LYS A 156 35.51 10.90 14.79
C LYS A 156 35.96 9.45 14.69
N LEU A 157 35.06 8.54 14.36
CA LEU A 157 35.36 7.11 14.14
C LEU A 157 35.86 6.81 12.71
N GLY A 158 35.96 7.82 11.84
CA GLY A 158 36.37 7.65 10.46
C GLY A 158 35.35 7.01 9.55
N VAL A 159 34.09 6.95 9.97
CA VAL A 159 32.97 6.37 9.21
C VAL A 159 32.17 7.48 8.55
N SER A 160 31.94 7.37 7.23
CA SER A 160 31.11 8.36 6.53
C SER A 160 29.63 8.17 6.85
N VAL A 161 28.88 9.28 6.92
CA VAL A 161 27.42 9.23 7.13
C VAL A 161 26.71 8.45 6.03
N SER A 162 27.23 8.50 4.79
CA SER A 162 26.72 7.71 3.67
C SER A 162 26.85 6.21 3.94
N THR A 163 27.99 5.75 4.44
CA THR A 163 28.20 4.35 4.79
C THR A 163 27.20 3.86 5.87
N VAL A 164 26.97 4.69 6.89
CA VAL A 164 25.96 4.38 7.93
C VAL A 164 24.57 4.27 7.32
N THR A 165 24.20 5.22 6.46
CA THR A 165 22.87 5.24 5.81
C THR A 165 22.69 4.04 4.87
N GLU A 166 23.71 3.67 4.10
CA GLU A 166 23.69 2.50 3.22
C GLU A 166 23.57 1.20 4.01
N ALA A 167 24.30 1.08 5.11
CA ALA A 167 24.20 -0.08 6.00
C ALA A 167 22.78 -0.22 6.57
N LEU A 168 22.22 0.87 7.14
CA LEU A 168 20.86 0.88 7.65
C LEU A 168 19.83 0.58 6.55
N GLY A 169 19.97 1.16 5.37
CA GLY A 169 19.14 0.89 4.21
C GLY A 169 19.18 -0.57 3.79
N THR A 170 20.35 -1.18 3.78
CA THR A 170 20.54 -2.59 3.43
C THR A 170 19.91 -3.52 4.48
N PHE A 171 20.20 -3.28 5.76
CA PHE A 171 19.65 -4.11 6.84
C PHE A 171 18.14 -4.04 6.93
N LEU A 172 17.56 -2.85 6.89
CA LEU A 172 16.13 -2.63 7.13
C LEU A 172 15.28 -2.71 5.86
N GLY A 173 15.78 -2.13 4.76
CA GLY A 173 15.00 -1.88 3.54
C GLY A 173 15.24 -2.86 2.39
N ALA A 174 16.27 -3.68 2.47
CA ALA A 174 16.86 -4.47 1.40
C ALA A 174 17.64 -3.64 0.36
N ASN A 175 18.80 -4.13 -0.01
CA ASN A 175 19.61 -3.59 -1.10
C ASN A 175 19.60 -4.53 -2.29
N TYR A 176 19.26 -4.01 -3.46
CA TYR A 176 19.38 -4.75 -4.71
C TYR A 176 20.86 -4.90 -5.08
N VAL A 177 21.30 -6.16 -5.25
CA VAL A 177 22.71 -6.49 -5.50
C VAL A 177 22.93 -6.82 -6.97
N ASN A 178 22.12 -7.71 -7.55
CA ASN A 178 22.28 -8.19 -8.92
C ASN A 178 21.05 -8.99 -9.38
N ASP A 179 21.07 -9.39 -10.65
CA ASP A 179 20.11 -10.30 -11.25
C ASP A 179 20.78 -11.61 -11.69
N PHE A 180 20.02 -12.70 -11.69
CA PHE A 180 20.41 -13.92 -12.36
C PHE A 180 19.28 -14.48 -13.22
N ASN A 181 19.66 -15.15 -14.31
CA ASN A 181 18.70 -15.79 -15.21
C ASN A 181 18.59 -17.29 -14.89
N ARG A 182 17.37 -17.77 -14.68
CA ARG A 182 17.08 -19.18 -14.48
C ARG A 182 15.69 -19.51 -15.01
N PHE A 183 15.54 -20.68 -15.64
CA PHE A 183 14.26 -21.14 -16.21
C PHE A 183 13.59 -20.13 -17.17
N GLY A 184 14.38 -19.41 -17.98
CA GLY A 184 13.87 -18.40 -18.91
C GLY A 184 13.32 -17.14 -18.26
N ARG A 185 13.58 -16.91 -16.96
CA ARG A 185 13.17 -15.72 -16.18
C ARG A 185 14.38 -15.08 -15.53
N GLN A 186 14.30 -13.75 -15.36
CA GLN A 186 15.26 -12.98 -14.60
C GLN A 186 14.79 -12.85 -13.14
N TYR A 187 15.67 -13.18 -12.21
CA TYR A 187 15.43 -13.09 -10.76
C TYR A 187 16.35 -12.04 -10.17
N LYS A 188 15.80 -11.19 -9.31
CA LYS A 188 16.53 -10.16 -8.59
C LYS A 188 17.08 -10.72 -7.29
N VAL A 189 18.33 -10.38 -6.98
CA VAL A 189 18.97 -10.71 -5.72
C VAL A 189 18.96 -9.49 -4.82
N PHE A 190 18.37 -9.63 -3.64
CA PHE A 190 18.35 -8.62 -2.60
C PHE A 190 19.10 -9.10 -1.38
N LEU A 191 19.87 -8.20 -0.77
CA LEU A 191 20.53 -8.40 0.52
C LEU A 191 19.75 -7.66 1.60
N GLN A 192 19.41 -8.37 2.69
CA GLN A 192 18.64 -7.81 3.80
C GLN A 192 18.96 -8.60 5.07
N ALA A 193 18.81 -7.98 6.24
CA ALA A 193 18.85 -8.72 7.50
C ALA A 193 17.67 -9.70 7.61
N GLU A 194 17.83 -10.76 8.39
CA GLU A 194 16.74 -11.70 8.65
C GLU A 194 15.58 -11.00 9.38
N GLY A 195 14.37 -11.55 9.23
CA GLY A 195 13.16 -10.94 9.78
C GLY A 195 13.22 -10.76 11.30
N GLN A 196 13.81 -11.70 12.02
CA GLN A 196 13.98 -11.66 13.48
C GLN A 196 14.91 -10.52 13.94
N ASP A 197 15.95 -10.21 13.14
CA ASP A 197 16.97 -9.21 13.48
C ASP A 197 16.52 -7.76 13.17
N ARG A 198 15.31 -7.57 12.69
CA ARG A 198 14.71 -6.25 12.38
C ARG A 198 13.29 -6.08 12.91
N LEU A 199 12.88 -6.90 13.89
CA LEU A 199 11.52 -6.84 14.47
C LEU A 199 11.31 -5.64 15.37
N ASN A 200 12.37 -5.12 15.99
CA ASN A 200 12.30 -3.99 16.89
C ASN A 200 13.48 -3.02 16.68
N PRO A 201 13.37 -1.76 17.14
CA PRO A 201 14.43 -0.77 17.01
C PRO A 201 15.73 -1.15 17.74
N ASP A 202 15.67 -1.98 18.77
CA ASP A 202 16.86 -2.37 19.56
C ASP A 202 17.81 -3.27 18.75
N ALA A 203 17.29 -3.95 17.73
CA ALA A 203 18.11 -4.74 16.79
C ALA A 203 19.16 -3.89 16.05
N LEU A 204 18.94 -2.58 15.92
CA LEU A 204 19.90 -1.66 15.31
C LEU A 204 21.23 -1.58 16.07
N GLN A 205 21.22 -1.88 17.37
CA GLN A 205 22.44 -1.92 18.19
C GLN A 205 23.36 -3.10 17.87
N GLN A 206 22.87 -4.05 17.09
CA GLN A 206 23.63 -5.26 16.68
C GLN A 206 24.28 -5.08 15.29
N ILE A 207 24.12 -3.92 14.66
CA ILE A 207 24.76 -3.60 13.38
C ILE A 207 26.15 -3.01 13.69
N TYR A 208 27.21 -3.69 13.23
CA TYR A 208 28.60 -3.30 13.44
C TYR A 208 29.23 -2.80 12.15
#